data_452f3fa4e11f25e9c2bbe40e96770bbd
#
_entry.id   452f3fa4e11f25e9c2bbe40e96770bbd
#
_cell.length_a   1.000
_cell.length_b   1.000
_cell.length_c   1.000
_cell.angle_alpha   90.00
_cell.angle_beta   90.00
_cell.angle_gamma   90.00
#
_symmetry.space_group_name_H-M   'P 1'
#
loop_
_entity.id
_entity.type
_entity.pdbx_description
1 polymer ?
#
loop_
_entity_poly.entity_id
_entity_poly.type
_entity_poly.pdbx_seq_one_letter_code
_entity_poly.pdbx_strand_id
1 'polypeptide(L)'
;AMITNDNAKDFREFTLMYHEVGDESFRPLNRHGEMIPQRDPQTDAYRPSARALNFRSEPFGINNLAVQEKKFHFEDESLAYSSYTFGDAPTTIPRSYLGDPAKFRLVHGGGEVFHSHHPHGGTIRWTRSPQREAQQLLNLTTAAYDGPVKYPVVRTTSARVDVQVIGPSEVMDLETECGSGLCQRLAGDFLFHCHVAHHYVAGMWGYWRV
;
A
#
# COMPACT_ATOMS: atom_id res chain seq x y z
N ALA A 1 -4.91 13.12 -4.74
CA ALA A 1 -4.86 14.56 -5.07
C ALA A 1 -3.94 14.83 -6.27
N MET A 2 -4.09 15.98 -6.88
CA MET A 2 -3.09 16.55 -7.78
C MET A 2 -2.41 17.67 -7.01
N ILE A 3 -1.10 17.58 -6.89
CA ILE A 3 -0.30 18.60 -6.22
C ILE A 3 0.37 19.46 -7.28
N THR A 4 0.04 20.74 -7.28
CA THR A 4 0.65 21.73 -8.16
C THR A 4 1.81 22.40 -7.45
N ASN A 5 2.87 22.65 -8.18
CA ASN A 5 4.09 23.22 -7.63
C ASN A 5 4.71 24.24 -8.58
N ASP A 6 4.87 25.49 -8.15
CA ASP A 6 5.39 26.57 -8.97
C ASP A 6 6.85 26.38 -9.41
N ASN A 7 7.61 25.57 -8.70
CA ASN A 7 9.05 25.39 -8.92
C ASN A 7 9.46 23.96 -9.26
N ALA A 8 8.51 23.03 -9.40
CA ALA A 8 8.77 21.64 -9.73
C ALA A 8 7.63 21.07 -10.59
N LYS A 9 7.78 19.84 -11.05
CA LYS A 9 6.69 19.17 -11.77
C LYS A 9 5.53 18.89 -10.83
N ASP A 10 4.33 19.12 -11.32
CA ASP A 10 3.12 18.64 -10.67
C ASP A 10 3.15 17.12 -10.53
N PHE A 11 2.51 16.61 -9.50
CA PHE A 11 2.45 15.17 -9.26
C PHE A 11 1.10 14.76 -8.66
N ARG A 12 0.74 13.52 -8.91
CA ARG A 12 -0.39 12.90 -8.20
C ARG A 12 0.09 12.34 -6.89
N GLU A 13 -0.69 12.59 -5.84
CA GLU A 13 -0.43 12.07 -4.52
C GLU A 13 -1.56 11.14 -4.09
N PHE A 14 -1.17 9.98 -3.59
CA PHE A 14 -2.07 8.98 -3.04
C PHE A 14 -1.60 8.60 -1.64
N THR A 15 -2.53 8.44 -0.72
CA THR A 15 -2.25 7.92 0.61
C THR A 15 -2.77 6.50 0.73
N LEU A 16 -1.89 5.59 1.11
CA LEU A 16 -2.21 4.21 1.42
C LEU A 16 -1.92 3.95 2.89
N MET A 17 -2.98 3.76 3.67
CA MET A 17 -2.87 3.43 5.08
C MET A 17 -3.14 1.96 5.28
N TYR A 18 -2.12 1.25 5.74
CA TYR A 18 -2.21 -0.15 6.16
C TYR A 18 -2.61 -0.20 7.62
N HIS A 19 -3.60 -1.00 7.97
CA HIS A 19 -4.02 -1.13 9.36
C HIS A 19 -4.76 -2.42 9.62
N GLU A 20 -4.79 -2.81 10.88
CA GLU A 20 -5.61 -3.90 11.39
C GLU A 20 -7.00 -3.37 11.69
N VAL A 21 -8.01 -4.20 11.42
CA VAL A 21 -9.40 -3.94 11.82
C VAL A 21 -9.85 -5.10 12.70
N GLY A 22 -10.26 -4.79 13.92
CA GLY A 22 -10.68 -5.79 14.88
C GLY A 22 -9.50 -6.55 15.47
N ASP A 23 -8.60 -5.83 16.13
CA ASP A 23 -7.53 -6.37 16.96
C ASP A 23 -8.09 -7.15 18.17
N GLU A 24 -7.21 -7.70 19.01
CA GLU A 24 -7.64 -8.43 20.20
C GLU A 24 -8.46 -7.59 21.17
N SER A 25 -8.28 -6.28 21.17
CA SER A 25 -9.04 -5.34 21.99
C SER A 25 -10.41 -4.99 21.38
N PHE A 26 -10.55 -5.07 20.07
CA PHE A 26 -11.79 -4.82 19.35
C PHE A 26 -12.38 -6.13 18.82
N ARG A 27 -13.26 -6.73 19.60
CA ARG A 27 -13.93 -7.99 19.28
C ARG A 27 -15.29 -7.73 18.66
N PRO A 28 -15.44 -7.78 17.33
CA PRO A 28 -16.72 -7.57 16.70
C PRO A 28 -17.69 -8.69 17.08
N LEU A 29 -18.94 -8.33 17.24
CA LEU A 29 -20.02 -9.27 17.50
C LEU A 29 -20.76 -9.58 16.20
N ASN A 30 -21.19 -10.82 16.05
CA ASN A 30 -22.12 -11.18 14.99
C ASN A 30 -23.55 -10.69 15.33
N ARG A 31 -24.49 -10.91 14.42
CA ARG A 31 -25.91 -10.52 14.61
C ARG A 31 -26.59 -11.17 15.83
N HIS A 32 -25.99 -12.19 16.42
CA HIS A 32 -26.49 -12.91 17.59
C HIS A 32 -25.80 -12.47 18.90
N GLY A 33 -24.89 -11.48 18.82
CA GLY A 33 -24.14 -10.98 19.98
C GLY A 33 -22.94 -11.86 20.37
N GLU A 34 -22.57 -12.82 19.55
CA GLU A 34 -21.43 -13.68 19.79
C GLU A 34 -20.15 -13.06 19.23
N MET A 35 -19.04 -13.21 19.94
CA MET A 35 -17.75 -12.72 19.46
C MET A 35 -17.32 -13.47 18.20
N ILE A 36 -16.96 -12.72 17.17
CA ILE A 36 -16.38 -13.27 15.97
C ILE A 36 -14.87 -13.38 16.19
N PRO A 37 -14.27 -14.59 16.11
CA PRO A 37 -12.84 -14.74 16.28
C PRO A 37 -12.08 -14.03 15.16
N GLN A 38 -10.91 -13.49 15.44
CA GLN A 38 -10.06 -12.85 14.43
C GLN A 38 -9.57 -13.82 13.36
N ARG A 39 -9.40 -15.06 13.74
CA ARG A 39 -8.97 -16.14 12.87
C ARG A 39 -10.06 -17.18 12.75
N ASP A 40 -10.12 -17.80 11.59
CA ASP A 40 -10.91 -18.98 11.39
C ASP A 40 -10.34 -20.12 12.25
N PRO A 41 -11.12 -20.72 13.16
CA PRO A 41 -10.62 -21.75 14.08
C PRO A 41 -10.19 -23.06 13.39
N GLN A 42 -10.59 -23.26 12.13
CA GLN A 42 -10.25 -24.46 11.37
C GLN A 42 -9.00 -24.28 10.51
N THR A 43 -8.81 -23.10 9.94
CA THR A 43 -7.73 -22.81 8.99
C THR A 43 -6.63 -21.94 9.56
N ASP A 44 -6.83 -21.36 10.76
CA ASP A 44 -5.98 -20.34 11.38
C ASP A 44 -5.75 -19.09 10.50
N ALA A 45 -6.50 -18.97 9.41
CA ALA A 45 -6.44 -17.81 8.54
C ALA A 45 -7.12 -16.61 9.18
N TYR A 46 -6.57 -15.40 8.95
CA TYR A 46 -7.26 -14.20 9.37
C TYR A 46 -8.62 -14.09 8.69
N ARG A 47 -9.60 -13.69 9.49
CA ARG A 47 -10.93 -13.37 8.99
C ARG A 47 -10.85 -12.32 7.89
N PRO A 48 -11.66 -12.45 6.82
CA PRO A 48 -11.85 -11.37 5.86
C PRO A 48 -12.13 -10.05 6.55
N SER A 49 -11.53 -8.97 6.08
CA SER A 49 -11.59 -7.62 6.64
C SER A 49 -10.76 -7.38 7.91
N ALA A 50 -10.11 -8.38 8.48
CA ALA A 50 -9.22 -8.17 9.63
C ALA A 50 -7.95 -7.36 9.26
N ARG A 51 -7.65 -7.27 8.00
CA ARG A 51 -6.52 -6.50 7.43
C ARG A 51 -7.02 -5.60 6.32
N ALA A 52 -6.76 -4.32 6.41
CA ALA A 52 -7.41 -3.34 5.54
C ALA A 52 -6.44 -2.28 5.00
N LEU A 53 -6.84 -1.68 3.89
CA LEU A 53 -6.25 -0.51 3.26
C LEU A 53 -7.26 0.64 3.29
N ASN A 54 -6.91 1.77 3.90
CA ASN A 54 -7.82 2.92 3.99
C ASN A 54 -9.22 2.51 4.53
N PHE A 55 -9.25 1.68 5.58
CA PHE A 55 -10.46 1.13 6.21
C PHE A 55 -11.32 0.22 5.31
N ARG A 56 -10.77 -0.27 4.20
CA ARG A 56 -11.45 -1.16 3.27
C ARG A 56 -10.63 -2.40 3.01
N SER A 57 -11.29 -3.48 2.65
CA SER A 57 -10.66 -4.75 2.29
C SER A 57 -11.46 -5.46 1.22
N GLU A 58 -10.76 -6.25 0.42
CA GLU A 58 -11.36 -7.17 -0.54
C GLU A 58 -10.94 -8.59 -0.20
N PRO A 59 -11.83 -9.41 0.35
CA PRO A 59 -11.50 -10.76 0.74
C PRO A 59 -11.10 -11.62 -0.47
N PHE A 60 -9.83 -11.85 -0.64
CA PHE A 60 -9.29 -12.65 -1.74
C PHE A 60 -9.83 -14.09 -1.75
N GLY A 61 -10.03 -14.66 -0.57
CA GLY A 61 -10.53 -16.02 -0.44
C GLY A 61 -11.90 -16.25 -1.08
N ILE A 62 -12.79 -15.24 -1.09
CA ILE A 62 -14.11 -15.35 -1.71
C ILE A 62 -13.96 -15.43 -3.23
N ASN A 63 -13.14 -14.58 -3.83
CA ASN A 63 -12.88 -14.58 -5.26
C ASN A 63 -12.19 -15.88 -5.69
N ASN A 64 -11.20 -16.33 -4.92
CA ASN A 64 -10.46 -17.55 -5.19
C ASN A 64 -11.37 -18.78 -5.12
N LEU A 65 -12.24 -18.87 -4.12
CA LEU A 65 -13.22 -19.95 -4.03
C LEU A 65 -14.16 -19.95 -5.27
N ALA A 66 -14.60 -18.79 -5.71
CA ALA A 66 -15.45 -18.69 -6.90
C ALA A 66 -14.75 -19.17 -8.17
N VAL A 67 -13.43 -18.94 -8.29
CA VAL A 67 -12.62 -19.48 -9.40
C VAL A 67 -12.46 -20.99 -9.25
N GLN A 68 -12.08 -21.48 -8.08
CA GLN A 68 -11.86 -22.91 -7.80
C GLN A 68 -13.14 -23.74 -7.95
N GLU A 69 -14.29 -23.20 -7.56
CA GLU A 69 -15.60 -23.87 -7.74
C GLU A 69 -16.08 -23.88 -9.20
N LYS A 70 -15.24 -23.48 -10.13
CA LYS A 70 -15.54 -23.47 -11.58
C LYS A 70 -16.80 -22.67 -11.96
N LYS A 71 -17.16 -21.69 -11.15
CA LYS A 71 -18.21 -20.72 -11.50
C LYS A 71 -17.85 -19.92 -12.75
N PHE A 72 -16.55 -19.83 -13.03
CA PHE A 72 -16.00 -19.34 -14.28
C PHE A 72 -15.35 -20.52 -15.01
N HIS A 73 -15.40 -20.55 -16.32
CA HIS A 73 -14.84 -21.63 -17.14
C HIS A 73 -13.30 -21.72 -17.12
N PHE A 74 -12.66 -21.06 -16.17
CA PHE A 74 -11.21 -20.96 -16.05
C PHE A 74 -10.80 -21.43 -14.66
N GLU A 75 -9.74 -22.20 -14.59
CA GLU A 75 -9.11 -22.67 -13.33
C GLU A 75 -7.92 -21.79 -12.92
N ASP A 76 -7.77 -20.61 -13.53
CA ASP A 76 -6.64 -19.71 -13.27
C ASP A 76 -6.93 -18.84 -12.05
N GLU A 77 -6.22 -19.11 -10.95
CA GLU A 77 -6.34 -18.37 -9.71
C GLU A 77 -5.98 -16.88 -9.85
N SER A 78 -5.23 -16.49 -10.88
CA SER A 78 -4.94 -15.08 -11.16
C SER A 78 -6.20 -14.27 -11.42
N LEU A 79 -7.28 -14.91 -11.86
CA LEU A 79 -8.58 -14.28 -12.06
C LEU A 79 -9.18 -13.73 -10.75
N ALA A 80 -8.76 -14.24 -9.59
CA ALA A 80 -9.24 -13.72 -8.30
C ALA A 80 -8.91 -12.23 -8.09
N TYR A 81 -7.89 -11.72 -8.78
CA TYR A 81 -7.53 -10.30 -8.80
C TYR A 81 -8.16 -9.52 -9.95
N SER A 82 -8.91 -10.18 -10.84
CA SER A 82 -9.39 -9.56 -12.05
C SER A 82 -10.59 -8.63 -11.81
N SER A 83 -10.40 -7.34 -12.03
CA SER A 83 -11.52 -6.38 -12.03
C SER A 83 -12.49 -6.62 -13.17
N TYR A 84 -12.06 -7.26 -14.26
CA TYR A 84 -12.94 -7.68 -15.34
C TYR A 84 -13.88 -8.80 -14.91
N THR A 85 -13.42 -9.72 -14.06
CA THR A 85 -14.20 -10.87 -13.60
C THR A 85 -15.12 -10.53 -12.44
N PHE A 86 -14.62 -9.79 -11.46
CA PHE A 86 -15.32 -9.51 -10.18
C PHE A 86 -15.77 -8.06 -10.02
N GLY A 87 -15.44 -7.19 -10.97
CA GLY A 87 -15.62 -5.75 -10.83
C GLY A 87 -14.47 -5.09 -10.04
N ASP A 88 -14.60 -3.80 -9.84
CA ASP A 88 -13.62 -3.04 -9.06
C ASP A 88 -13.67 -3.48 -7.60
N ALA A 89 -12.49 -3.80 -7.04
CA ALA A 89 -12.36 -4.08 -5.61
C ALA A 89 -12.84 -2.88 -4.78
N PRO A 90 -13.50 -3.10 -3.63
CA PRO A 90 -13.95 -2.01 -2.76
C PRO A 90 -12.81 -1.26 -2.08
N THR A 91 -11.58 -1.76 -2.16
CA THR A 91 -10.38 -1.06 -1.68
C THR A 91 -10.13 0.20 -2.50
N THR A 92 -9.35 1.12 -1.94
CA THR A 92 -9.02 2.36 -2.64
C THR A 92 -8.28 2.07 -3.94
N ILE A 93 -8.77 2.60 -5.04
CA ILE A 93 -8.13 2.52 -6.36
C ILE A 93 -7.51 3.89 -6.69
N PRO A 94 -6.21 4.10 -6.45
CA PRO A 94 -5.48 5.24 -6.98
C PRO A 94 -5.63 5.31 -8.50
N ARG A 95 -5.92 6.50 -9.05
CA ARG A 95 -6.11 6.70 -10.50
C ARG A 95 -5.20 7.80 -11.00
N SER A 96 -4.50 7.54 -12.09
CA SER A 96 -3.61 8.49 -12.74
C SER A 96 -3.62 8.29 -14.26
N TYR A 97 -3.07 9.25 -14.96
CA TYR A 97 -2.83 9.12 -16.41
C TYR A 97 -1.41 8.64 -16.68
N LEU A 98 -1.23 7.96 -17.79
CA LEU A 98 0.06 7.46 -18.23
C LEU A 98 1.12 8.58 -18.27
N GLY A 99 2.20 8.38 -17.56
CA GLY A 99 3.31 9.32 -17.48
C GLY A 99 3.16 10.42 -16.42
N ASP A 100 2.02 10.52 -15.73
CA ASP A 100 1.90 11.44 -14.59
C ASP A 100 2.96 11.10 -13.53
N PRO A 101 3.71 12.07 -13.01
CA PRO A 101 4.49 11.83 -11.80
C PRO A 101 3.57 11.41 -10.67
N ALA A 102 3.91 10.34 -9.98
CA ALA A 102 3.08 9.78 -8.91
C ALA A 102 3.88 9.52 -7.64
N LYS A 103 3.30 9.90 -6.51
CA LYS A 103 3.83 9.66 -5.17
C LYS A 103 2.80 8.95 -4.33
N PHE A 104 3.26 7.96 -3.60
CA PHE A 104 2.46 7.28 -2.61
C PHE A 104 2.99 7.61 -1.21
N ARG A 105 2.10 8.04 -0.34
CA ARG A 105 2.38 8.15 1.08
C ARG A 105 1.88 6.89 1.75
N LEU A 106 2.82 6.06 2.19
CA LEU A 106 2.49 4.90 3.01
C LEU A 106 2.40 5.31 4.45
N VAL A 107 1.34 4.86 5.10
CA VAL A 107 1.11 5.07 6.53
C VAL A 107 0.81 3.72 7.15
N HIS A 108 1.49 3.38 8.23
CA HIS A 108 1.07 2.29 9.08
C HIS A 108 0.19 2.83 10.19
N GLY A 109 -1.11 2.61 10.05
CA GLY A 109 -2.15 3.10 10.99
C GLY A 109 -2.58 2.07 12.03
N GLY A 110 -2.02 0.87 11.98
CA GLY A 110 -2.26 -0.18 12.96
C GLY A 110 -1.28 -0.15 14.12
N GLY A 111 -1.46 -1.01 15.10
CA GLY A 111 -0.67 -1.04 16.32
C GLY A 111 -0.06 -2.38 16.69
N GLU A 112 -0.45 -3.48 16.02
CA GLU A 112 -0.08 -4.82 16.47
C GLU A 112 1.00 -5.49 15.62
N VAL A 113 0.85 -5.44 14.29
CA VAL A 113 1.71 -6.20 13.38
C VAL A 113 2.30 -5.31 12.31
N PHE A 114 3.44 -5.69 11.77
CA PHE A 114 4.03 -5.02 10.62
C PHE A 114 3.29 -5.39 9.33
N HIS A 115 3.40 -4.53 8.33
CA HIS A 115 2.96 -4.78 6.96
C HIS A 115 4.13 -4.71 6.00
N SER A 116 3.94 -5.25 4.80
CA SER A 116 4.98 -5.26 3.77
C SER A 116 4.36 -4.82 2.44
N HIS A 117 4.56 -3.56 2.08
CA HIS A 117 4.01 -3.01 0.84
C HIS A 117 4.77 -3.52 -0.37
N HIS A 118 4.04 -4.15 -1.30
CA HIS A 118 4.55 -4.64 -2.56
C HIS A 118 3.66 -4.16 -3.71
N PRO A 119 4.08 -3.17 -4.48
CA PRO A 119 3.44 -2.81 -5.74
C PRO A 119 4.04 -3.62 -6.88
N HIS A 120 3.20 -4.10 -7.78
CA HIS A 120 3.61 -4.81 -8.98
C HIS A 120 3.95 -3.84 -10.12
N GLY A 121 4.78 -4.30 -11.06
CA GLY A 121 5.07 -3.59 -12.32
C GLY A 121 6.39 -2.86 -12.38
N GLY A 122 7.19 -2.85 -11.33
CA GLY A 122 8.53 -2.25 -11.37
C GLY A 122 9.06 -1.79 -10.03
N THR A 123 10.31 -1.37 -10.07
CA THR A 123 11.02 -0.88 -8.89
C THR A 123 10.56 0.52 -8.52
N ILE A 124 10.49 0.76 -7.23
CA ILE A 124 10.10 2.02 -6.64
C ILE A 124 11.31 2.58 -5.92
N ARG A 125 11.45 3.88 -5.99
CA ARG A 125 12.41 4.58 -5.15
C ARG A 125 11.72 5.02 -3.87
N TRP A 126 12.29 4.61 -2.75
CA TRP A 126 11.88 5.03 -1.43
C TRP A 126 12.61 6.31 -1.07
N THR A 127 11.86 7.34 -0.78
CA THR A 127 12.37 8.40 0.06
C THR A 127 11.75 8.22 1.44
N ARG A 128 12.56 7.87 2.42
CA ARG A 128 12.18 8.16 3.81
C ARG A 128 11.84 9.64 3.86
N SER A 129 10.83 10.00 4.65
CA SER A 129 10.39 11.39 4.76
C SER A 129 11.59 12.34 4.64
N PRO A 130 11.64 13.19 3.62
CA PRO A 130 12.77 14.12 3.41
C PRO A 130 13.08 14.97 4.64
N GLN A 131 12.07 15.19 5.49
CA GLN A 131 12.19 15.92 6.74
C GLN A 131 12.97 15.15 7.80
N ARG A 132 12.83 13.83 7.88
CA ARG A 132 13.62 13.03 8.84
C ARG A 132 15.08 12.91 8.45
N GLU A 133 15.35 12.73 7.15
CA GLU A 133 16.73 12.68 6.65
C GLU A 133 17.41 14.05 6.72
N ALA A 134 16.69 15.11 6.39
CA ALA A 134 17.18 16.48 6.58
C ALA A 134 17.45 16.78 8.08
N GLN A 135 16.57 16.31 8.97
CA GLN A 135 16.75 16.49 10.42
C GLN A 135 17.90 15.66 10.98
N GLN A 136 18.11 14.43 10.49
CA GLN A 136 19.27 13.63 10.85
C GLN A 136 20.58 14.23 10.33
N LEU A 137 20.58 14.72 9.11
CA LEU A 137 21.74 15.45 8.56
C LEU A 137 21.97 16.78 9.29
N LEU A 138 20.91 17.51 9.65
CA LEU A 138 21.03 18.69 10.50
C LEU A 138 21.63 18.34 11.87
N ASN A 139 21.16 17.29 12.52
CA ASN A 139 21.68 16.87 13.83
C ASN A 139 23.14 16.39 13.76
N LEU A 140 23.57 15.88 12.61
CA LEU A 140 24.98 15.52 12.38
C LEU A 140 25.86 16.73 12.03
N THR A 141 25.29 17.80 11.50
CA THR A 141 26.04 18.98 11.04
C THR A 141 25.92 20.19 11.98
N THR A 142 24.88 20.28 12.79
CA THR A 142 24.66 21.45 13.68
C THR A 142 25.60 21.55 14.83
N ALA A 143 26.42 20.55 15.13
CA ALA A 143 27.54 20.70 16.07
C ALA A 143 28.64 21.64 15.55
N ALA A 144 28.58 22.14 14.31
CA ALA A 144 29.64 22.90 13.67
C ALA A 144 29.19 24.05 12.73
N TYR A 145 27.91 24.44 12.71
CA TYR A 145 27.45 25.41 11.70
C TYR A 145 26.68 26.61 12.29
N ASP A 146 27.28 27.78 12.16
CA ASP A 146 26.78 29.07 12.68
C ASP A 146 26.20 29.97 11.55
N GLY A 147 25.71 29.42 10.45
CA GLY A 147 25.20 30.18 9.30
C GLY A 147 23.76 29.82 8.90
N PRO A 148 23.14 30.64 8.02
CA PRO A 148 21.80 30.33 7.53
C PRO A 148 21.81 29.02 6.76
N VAL A 149 21.04 28.04 7.27
CA VAL A 149 20.93 26.71 6.68
C VAL A 149 20.27 26.83 5.30
N LYS A 150 21.07 26.89 4.25
CA LYS A 150 20.62 26.51 2.92
C LYS A 150 20.51 25.00 2.91
N TYR A 151 19.30 24.48 2.98
CA TYR A 151 19.06 23.06 2.84
C TYR A 151 19.69 22.57 1.53
N PRO A 152 20.77 21.80 1.54
CA PRO A 152 21.17 21.12 0.34
C PRO A 152 20.02 20.17 0.05
N VAL A 153 19.47 20.23 -1.15
CA VAL A 153 18.62 19.15 -1.67
C VAL A 153 19.55 17.97 -1.84
N VAL A 154 19.77 17.25 -0.73
CA VAL A 154 20.46 15.97 -0.80
C VAL A 154 19.50 15.06 -1.56
N ARG A 155 19.75 14.91 -2.84
CA ARG A 155 19.19 13.79 -3.61
C ARG A 155 19.85 12.54 -3.04
N THR A 156 19.33 12.03 -1.94
CA THR A 156 19.65 10.71 -1.50
C THR A 156 19.20 9.78 -2.61
N THR A 157 20.15 9.13 -3.25
CA THR A 157 19.87 8.03 -4.17
C THR A 157 19.32 6.91 -3.31
N SER A 158 18.01 6.91 -3.08
CA SER A 158 17.38 5.80 -2.36
C SER A 158 17.56 4.52 -3.19
N ALA A 159 17.77 3.41 -2.49
CA ALA A 159 17.80 2.10 -3.15
C ALA A 159 16.50 1.87 -3.92
N ARG A 160 16.60 1.19 -5.04
CA ARG A 160 15.44 0.63 -5.70
C ARG A 160 14.99 -0.58 -4.92
N VAL A 161 13.73 -0.62 -4.55
CA VAL A 161 13.12 -1.74 -3.85
C VAL A 161 11.78 -2.06 -4.50
N ASP A 162 11.34 -3.28 -4.41
CA ASP A 162 10.03 -3.73 -4.85
C ASP A 162 9.11 -4.06 -3.66
N VAL A 163 9.70 -4.35 -2.51
CA VAL A 163 8.99 -4.66 -1.26
C VAL A 163 9.57 -3.86 -0.11
N GLN A 164 8.70 -3.26 0.72
CA GLN A 164 9.12 -2.55 1.90
C GLN A 164 8.28 -2.93 3.12
N VAL A 165 8.95 -3.32 4.18
CA VAL A 165 8.32 -3.52 5.48
C VAL A 165 8.10 -2.17 6.15
N ILE A 166 6.91 -1.99 6.74
CA ILE A 166 6.53 -0.84 7.56
C ILE A 166 5.99 -1.33 8.90
N GLY A 167 6.46 -0.74 9.97
CA GLY A 167 6.01 -1.01 11.34
C GLY A 167 4.98 0.01 11.82
N PRO A 168 4.37 -0.25 13.00
CA PRO A 168 3.42 0.67 13.61
C PRO A 168 3.93 2.10 13.68
N SER A 169 3.10 3.07 13.28
CA SER A 169 3.38 4.51 13.25
C SER A 169 4.46 4.94 12.25
N GLU A 170 4.96 4.06 11.39
CA GLU A 170 5.88 4.48 10.32
C GLU A 170 5.12 5.13 9.17
N VAL A 171 5.72 6.16 8.60
CA VAL A 171 5.27 6.85 7.40
C VAL A 171 6.43 6.91 6.41
N MET A 172 6.14 6.57 5.17
CA MET A 172 7.14 6.57 4.09
C MET A 172 6.56 7.20 2.84
N ASP A 173 7.37 7.95 2.12
CA ASP A 173 7.02 8.46 0.80
C ASP A 173 7.66 7.58 -0.27
N LEU A 174 6.84 7.21 -1.25
CA LEU A 174 7.25 6.43 -2.41
C LEU A 174 7.22 7.32 -3.64
N GLU A 175 8.28 7.29 -4.42
CA GLU A 175 8.27 7.82 -5.78
C GLU A 175 8.32 6.69 -6.78
N THR A 176 7.34 6.65 -7.68
CA THR A 176 7.36 5.69 -8.78
C THR A 176 8.38 6.16 -9.81
N GLU A 177 9.33 5.29 -10.11
CA GLU A 177 10.29 5.57 -11.17
C GLU A 177 9.56 5.67 -12.52
N CYS A 178 9.86 6.68 -13.30
CA CYS A 178 9.21 6.98 -14.58
C CYS A 178 7.71 7.39 -14.49
N GLY A 179 7.14 7.56 -13.30
CA GLY A 179 5.75 7.96 -13.11
C GLY A 179 4.73 6.85 -13.33
N SER A 180 3.49 7.24 -13.58
CA SER A 180 2.36 6.32 -13.80
C SER A 180 2.54 5.48 -15.05
N GLY A 181 2.28 4.19 -14.92
CA GLY A 181 2.57 3.19 -15.95
C GLY A 181 4.02 2.72 -15.94
N LEU A 182 4.79 3.21 -14.98
CA LEU A 182 6.18 2.84 -14.71
C LEU A 182 7.09 3.02 -15.94
N CYS A 183 8.27 2.45 -15.94
CA CYS A 183 9.22 2.59 -17.06
C CYS A 183 8.79 1.80 -18.31
N GLN A 184 7.89 0.85 -18.15
CA GLN A 184 7.26 0.12 -19.26
C GLN A 184 6.23 0.96 -20.02
N ARG A 185 5.76 2.06 -19.43
CA ARG A 185 4.74 2.94 -19.99
C ARG A 185 3.47 2.19 -20.41
N LEU A 186 2.97 1.34 -19.52
CA LEU A 186 1.76 0.57 -19.72
C LEU A 186 0.57 1.23 -19.00
N ALA A 187 -0.56 1.26 -19.69
CA ALA A 187 -1.85 1.53 -19.06
C ALA A 187 -2.46 0.21 -18.56
N GLY A 188 -3.19 0.27 -17.45
CA GLY A 188 -3.85 -0.88 -16.86
C GLY A 188 -3.94 -0.82 -15.34
N ASP A 189 -4.32 -1.93 -14.75
CA ASP A 189 -4.41 -2.11 -13.31
C ASP A 189 -3.13 -2.74 -12.77
N PHE A 190 -2.38 -1.98 -11.98
CA PHE A 190 -1.19 -2.46 -11.30
C PHE A 190 -1.56 -2.89 -9.89
N LEU A 191 -1.42 -4.18 -9.61
CA LEU A 191 -1.68 -4.73 -8.28
C LEU A 191 -0.71 -4.16 -7.25
N PHE A 192 -1.19 -3.84 -6.07
CA PHE A 192 -0.38 -3.66 -4.88
C PHE A 192 -1.02 -4.37 -3.70
N HIS A 193 -0.20 -4.89 -2.80
CA HIS A 193 -0.70 -5.66 -1.65
C HIS A 193 0.31 -5.67 -0.50
N CYS A 194 -0.16 -6.07 0.68
CA CYS A 194 0.74 -6.50 1.74
C CYS A 194 1.36 -7.85 1.36
N HIS A 195 2.68 -8.00 1.41
CA HIS A 195 3.34 -9.26 1.03
C HIS A 195 3.32 -10.32 2.14
N VAL A 196 2.79 -9.99 3.31
CA VAL A 196 2.45 -11.01 4.32
C VAL A 196 1.22 -11.76 3.83
N ALA A 197 1.37 -13.06 3.52
CA ALA A 197 0.36 -13.85 2.80
C ALA A 197 -1.03 -13.80 3.46
N HIS A 198 -1.08 -13.99 4.77
CA HIS A 198 -2.36 -13.93 5.51
C HIS A 198 -3.04 -12.56 5.45
N HIS A 199 -2.27 -11.48 5.27
CA HIS A 199 -2.82 -10.13 5.20
C HIS A 199 -3.50 -9.85 3.86
N TYR A 200 -2.87 -10.20 2.74
CA TYR A 200 -3.52 -9.98 1.46
C TYR A 200 -4.70 -10.92 1.24
N VAL A 201 -4.63 -12.17 1.73
CA VAL A 201 -5.77 -13.10 1.71
C VAL A 201 -6.96 -12.54 2.50
N ALA A 202 -6.69 -11.86 3.61
CA ALA A 202 -7.71 -11.16 4.40
C ALA A 202 -8.22 -9.86 3.75
N GLY A 203 -7.66 -9.43 2.62
CA GLY A 203 -8.17 -8.32 1.83
C GLY A 203 -7.29 -7.08 1.77
N MET A 204 -6.01 -7.17 2.16
CA MET A 204 -5.07 -6.06 2.14
C MET A 204 -4.36 -5.96 0.78
N TRP A 205 -5.14 -5.66 -0.26
CA TRP A 205 -4.68 -5.48 -1.64
C TRP A 205 -5.57 -4.52 -2.41
N GLY A 206 -5.11 -4.02 -3.52
CA GLY A 206 -5.85 -3.12 -4.40
C GLY A 206 -5.13 -2.89 -5.72
N TYR A 207 -5.68 -2.01 -6.54
CA TYR A 207 -5.11 -1.62 -7.82
C TYR A 207 -4.71 -0.16 -7.84
N TRP A 208 -3.61 0.11 -8.52
CA TRP A 208 -3.33 1.42 -9.06
C TRP A 208 -3.69 1.42 -10.55
N ARG A 209 -4.69 2.17 -10.92
CA ARG A 209 -5.21 2.23 -12.28
C ARG A 209 -4.60 3.40 -13.05
N VAL A 210 -3.99 3.08 -14.17
CA VAL A 210 -3.33 4.03 -15.07
C VAL A 210 -4.03 4.06 -16.42
#